data_a53ec4dfadf62526bcb392d184133f4d
#
_entry.id   a53ec4dfadf62526bcb392d184133f4d
#
_cell.length_a   1.000
_cell.length_b   1.000
_cell.length_c   1.000
_cell.angle_alpha   90.00
_cell.angle_beta   90.00
_cell.angle_gamma   90.00
#
_symmetry.space_group_name_H-M   'P 1'
#
loop_
_entity.id
_entity.type
_entity.pdbx_description
1 polymer ?
#
loop_
_entity_poly.entity_id
_entity_poly.type
_entity_poly.pdbx_seq_one_letter_code
_entity_poly.pdbx_strand_id
1 'polypeptide(L)'
;MQIGILGWFGVPNAQSAVLAMLVPPLLLWALRKEKFWLLCVTAFLGFGLLYATGTRLTYFSAVLTAAGMLVLLLWNRKPLRFCLPLLLALVLLLGLKGFSPMEQRQMRSLDSNELYREKTEAVMGSDMGYAYRKGEEIPAEVKEKLERLYTEVYGVPGPYKLPLLGDMIEKFGLEAVMEAYGYTDAPEQLYNARLKKLKCLELNWQQKDFLTKMLGFEYAEATVNGNIYDPENDFPALLYYYGYLGAGLYLLFAAYFVFSALRALFRRGPGFVTLELGAAALMFCYALGAAQFSGQTLRKPNVCVYFSLAAAMLWQQSHPVVRNRPQVDRKSVVFLKKI
;
A
#
# COMPACT_ATOMS: atom_id res chain seq x y z
N MET A 1 14.48 17.51 8.03
CA MET A 1 13.71 17.23 9.25
C MET A 1 12.70 16.12 8.96
N GLN A 2 12.67 15.07 9.77
CA GLN A 2 11.74 13.94 9.57
C GLN A 2 10.32 14.36 10.00
N ILE A 3 9.33 14.14 9.16
CA ILE A 3 7.92 14.40 9.48
C ILE A 3 7.25 13.06 9.78
N GLY A 4 6.58 12.97 10.92
CA GLY A 4 5.91 11.77 11.41
C GLY A 4 6.84 10.83 12.18
N ILE A 5 6.25 9.82 12.83
CA ILE A 5 6.95 8.85 13.67
C ILE A 5 7.47 7.70 12.80
N LEU A 6 8.76 7.42 12.89
CA LEU A 6 9.38 6.24 12.30
C LEU A 6 9.74 5.26 13.42
N GLY A 7 9.13 4.08 13.38
CA GLY A 7 9.39 3.03 14.36
C GLY A 7 10.50 2.06 13.93
N TRP A 8 10.47 0.85 14.47
CA TRP A 8 11.47 -0.22 14.28
C TRP A 8 11.66 -0.67 12.82
N PHE A 9 10.71 -0.39 11.96
CA PHE A 9 10.76 -0.88 10.58
C PHE A 9 11.78 -0.14 9.69
N GLY A 10 12.36 0.96 10.19
CA GLY A 10 13.33 1.77 9.44
C GLY A 10 12.78 2.41 8.14
N VAL A 11 11.66 1.92 7.65
CA VAL A 11 10.99 2.38 6.42
C VAL A 11 9.54 2.75 6.72
N PRO A 12 9.10 4.01 6.45
CA PRO A 12 7.76 4.47 6.76
C PRO A 12 6.64 3.61 6.16
N ASN A 13 6.86 3.08 4.96
CA ASN A 13 5.86 2.27 4.25
C ASN A 13 5.58 0.95 4.95
N ALA A 14 6.63 0.23 5.39
CA ALA A 14 6.51 -1.03 6.11
C ALA A 14 5.78 -0.84 7.45
N GLN A 15 6.16 0.18 8.22
CA GLN A 15 5.47 0.54 9.45
C GLN A 15 4.00 0.87 9.22
N SER A 16 3.71 1.66 8.19
CA SER A 16 2.35 2.06 7.82
C SER A 16 1.45 0.87 7.52
N ALA A 17 1.97 -0.09 6.76
CA ALA A 17 1.25 -1.31 6.41
C ALA A 17 0.92 -2.14 7.66
N VAL A 18 1.90 -2.33 8.55
CA VAL A 18 1.70 -3.10 9.81
C VAL A 18 0.68 -2.43 10.73
N LEU A 19 0.79 -1.13 10.94
CA LEU A 19 -0.16 -0.40 11.79
C LEU A 19 -1.58 -0.43 11.20
N ALA A 20 -1.72 -0.23 9.89
CA ALA A 20 -3.01 -0.32 9.20
C ALA A 20 -3.66 -1.71 9.38
N MET A 21 -2.87 -2.78 9.27
CA MET A 21 -3.35 -4.14 9.48
C MET A 21 -3.71 -4.46 10.93
N LEU A 22 -2.97 -3.92 11.92
CA LEU A 22 -3.16 -4.29 13.33
C LEU A 22 -4.30 -3.54 14.03
N VAL A 23 -4.63 -2.32 13.62
CA VAL A 23 -5.67 -1.53 14.31
C VAL A 23 -7.05 -2.17 14.27
N PRO A 24 -7.57 -2.71 13.15
CA PRO A 24 -8.87 -3.39 13.14
C PRO A 24 -8.98 -4.57 14.11
N PRO A 25 -8.07 -5.55 14.18
CA PRO A 25 -8.15 -6.63 15.16
C PRO A 25 -7.95 -6.18 16.59
N LEU A 26 -7.18 -5.11 16.86
CA LEU A 26 -7.06 -4.54 18.20
C LEU A 26 -8.40 -3.92 18.67
N LEU A 27 -9.07 -3.19 17.81
CA LEU A 27 -10.42 -2.67 18.10
C LEU A 27 -11.43 -3.81 18.33
N LEU A 28 -11.38 -4.85 17.50
CA LEU A 28 -12.19 -6.05 17.68
C LEU A 28 -11.94 -6.72 19.05
N TRP A 29 -10.67 -6.84 19.44
CA TRP A 29 -10.30 -7.39 20.74
C TRP A 29 -10.89 -6.55 21.90
N ALA A 30 -10.79 -5.23 21.82
CA ALA A 30 -11.36 -4.33 22.83
C ALA A 30 -12.90 -4.44 22.90
N LEU A 31 -13.56 -4.53 21.74
CA LEU A 31 -15.00 -4.74 21.63
C LEU A 31 -15.46 -6.06 22.24
N ARG A 32 -14.70 -7.15 22.05
CA ARG A 32 -14.99 -8.46 22.65
C ARG A 32 -14.90 -8.48 24.18
N LYS A 33 -14.09 -7.60 24.76
CA LYS A 33 -14.00 -7.45 26.21
C LYS A 33 -15.19 -6.69 26.83
N GLU A 34 -16.03 -6.08 25.98
CA GLU A 34 -17.23 -5.31 26.34
C GLU A 34 -16.98 -4.18 27.36
N LYS A 35 -15.71 -3.77 27.53
CA LYS A 35 -15.28 -2.69 28.41
C LYS A 35 -15.15 -1.40 27.60
N PHE A 36 -16.05 -0.44 27.82
CA PHE A 36 -16.10 0.82 27.10
C PHE A 36 -14.76 1.59 27.18
N TRP A 37 -14.20 1.72 28.37
CA TRP A 37 -12.92 2.42 28.56
C TRP A 37 -11.78 1.81 27.75
N LEU A 38 -11.75 0.47 27.64
CA LEU A 38 -10.73 -0.23 26.88
C LEU A 38 -10.83 0.09 25.40
N LEU A 39 -12.05 0.19 24.86
CA LEU A 39 -12.27 0.63 23.48
C LEU A 39 -11.81 2.08 23.26
N CYS A 40 -12.10 2.99 24.23
CA CYS A 40 -11.66 4.38 24.16
C CYS A 40 -10.11 4.46 24.10
N VAL A 41 -9.42 3.75 24.98
CA VAL A 41 -7.95 3.73 25.02
C VAL A 41 -7.38 3.13 23.74
N THR A 42 -7.93 1.99 23.29
CA THR A 42 -7.45 1.32 22.06
C THR A 42 -7.70 2.18 20.82
N ALA A 43 -8.85 2.83 20.73
CA ALA A 43 -9.16 3.74 19.64
C ALA A 43 -8.23 4.97 19.63
N PHE A 44 -8.04 5.61 20.79
CA PHE A 44 -7.15 6.76 20.92
C PHE A 44 -5.71 6.42 20.53
N LEU A 45 -5.15 5.33 21.05
CA LEU A 45 -3.78 4.90 20.73
C LEU A 45 -3.67 4.44 19.28
N GLY A 46 -4.60 3.61 18.80
CA GLY A 46 -4.56 3.06 17.43
C GLY A 46 -4.67 4.16 16.37
N PHE A 47 -5.70 5.00 16.46
CA PHE A 47 -5.88 6.10 15.52
C PHE A 47 -4.85 7.21 15.69
N GLY A 48 -4.40 7.49 16.92
CA GLY A 48 -3.31 8.42 17.19
C GLY A 48 -1.99 8.00 16.55
N LEU A 49 -1.63 6.71 16.64
CA LEU A 49 -0.44 6.16 15.96
C LEU A 49 -0.54 6.22 14.45
N LEU A 50 -1.71 5.85 13.88
CA LEU A 50 -1.94 5.95 12.44
C LEU A 50 -1.82 7.40 11.95
N TYR A 51 -2.40 8.36 12.68
CA TYR A 51 -2.30 9.78 12.36
C TYR A 51 -0.85 10.29 12.45
N ALA A 52 -0.15 9.96 13.54
CA ALA A 52 1.21 10.44 13.80
C ALA A 52 2.26 9.85 12.85
N THR A 53 2.02 8.67 12.26
CA THR A 53 2.91 8.06 11.25
C THR A 53 3.01 8.94 10.00
N GLY A 54 1.94 9.65 9.64
CA GLY A 54 1.95 10.70 8.61
C GLY A 54 2.18 10.19 7.20
N THR A 55 1.73 8.98 6.85
CA THR A 55 1.66 8.51 5.47
C THR A 55 0.22 8.55 4.97
N ARG A 56 0.03 8.65 3.65
CA ARG A 56 -1.32 8.57 3.04
C ARG A 56 -2.01 7.26 3.41
N LEU A 57 -1.26 6.15 3.39
CA LEU A 57 -1.81 4.83 3.72
C LEU A 57 -2.38 4.80 5.14
N THR A 58 -1.62 5.26 6.16
CA THR A 58 -2.09 5.24 7.55
C THR A 58 -3.25 6.20 7.78
N TYR A 59 -3.24 7.36 7.16
CA TYR A 59 -4.34 8.31 7.29
C TYR A 59 -5.64 7.75 6.72
N PHE A 60 -5.62 7.27 5.48
CA PHE A 60 -6.82 6.71 4.85
C PHE A 60 -7.27 5.40 5.52
N SER A 61 -6.35 4.55 5.96
CA SER A 61 -6.71 3.35 6.71
C SER A 61 -7.34 3.68 8.06
N ALA A 62 -6.92 4.76 8.74
CA ALA A 62 -7.56 5.23 9.97
C ALA A 62 -9.02 5.66 9.72
N VAL A 63 -9.25 6.49 8.70
CA VAL A 63 -10.61 6.93 8.32
C VAL A 63 -11.49 5.74 7.93
N LEU A 64 -10.98 4.85 7.07
CA LEU A 64 -11.72 3.66 6.63
C LEU A 64 -11.98 2.66 7.77
N THR A 65 -11.04 2.51 8.72
CA THR A 65 -11.24 1.65 9.89
C THR A 65 -12.30 2.23 10.80
N ALA A 66 -12.25 3.54 11.09
CA ALA A 66 -13.27 4.18 11.94
C ALA A 66 -14.66 4.07 11.31
N ALA A 67 -14.80 4.40 10.03
CA ALA A 67 -16.07 4.32 9.30
C ALA A 67 -16.55 2.86 9.15
N GLY A 68 -15.66 1.95 8.73
CA GLY A 68 -16.01 0.54 8.53
C GLY A 68 -16.44 -0.15 9.82
N MET A 69 -15.71 0.07 10.92
CA MET A 69 -16.08 -0.49 12.22
C MET A 69 -17.39 0.13 12.78
N LEU A 70 -17.66 1.41 12.52
CA LEU A 70 -18.96 2.03 12.84
C LEU A 70 -20.10 1.33 12.09
N VAL A 71 -19.97 1.14 10.78
CA VAL A 71 -20.96 0.45 9.96
C VAL A 71 -21.19 -0.98 10.48
N LEU A 72 -20.11 -1.69 10.81
CA LEU A 72 -20.18 -3.06 11.35
C LEU A 72 -20.85 -3.11 12.72
N LEU A 73 -20.60 -2.14 13.61
CA LEU A 73 -21.27 -2.06 14.92
C LEU A 73 -22.78 -1.84 14.77
N LEU A 74 -23.19 -0.93 13.89
CA LEU A 74 -24.59 -0.66 13.58
C LEU A 74 -25.27 -1.87 12.94
N TRP A 75 -24.60 -2.51 11.96
CA TRP A 75 -25.10 -3.71 11.30
C TRP A 75 -25.33 -4.86 12.28
N ASN A 76 -24.38 -5.07 13.19
CA ASN A 76 -24.47 -6.11 14.23
C ASN A 76 -25.27 -5.66 15.46
N ARG A 77 -26.00 -4.53 15.38
CA ARG A 77 -26.87 -3.99 16.44
C ARG A 77 -26.18 -3.91 17.81
N LYS A 78 -24.91 -3.56 17.84
CA LYS A 78 -24.17 -3.37 19.09
C LYS A 78 -24.62 -2.08 19.80
N PRO A 79 -24.50 -1.99 21.15
CA PRO A 79 -24.90 -0.80 21.90
C PRO A 79 -24.23 0.48 21.34
N LEU A 80 -25.04 1.54 21.15
CA LEU A 80 -24.60 2.81 20.54
C LEU A 80 -23.41 3.46 21.29
N ARG A 81 -23.28 3.20 22.59
CA ARG A 81 -22.12 3.67 23.35
C ARG A 81 -20.77 3.25 22.73
N PHE A 82 -20.68 2.08 22.10
CA PHE A 82 -19.46 1.62 21.44
C PHE A 82 -19.19 2.32 20.10
N CYS A 83 -20.19 2.96 19.52
CA CYS A 83 -20.00 3.78 18.32
C CYS A 83 -19.33 5.12 18.65
N LEU A 84 -19.50 5.65 19.86
CA LEU A 84 -19.04 6.99 20.25
C LEU A 84 -17.52 7.19 20.08
N PRO A 85 -16.63 6.31 20.57
CA PRO A 85 -15.19 6.48 20.39
C PRO A 85 -14.75 6.47 18.92
N LEU A 86 -15.39 5.65 18.08
CA LEU A 86 -15.08 5.56 16.65
C LEU A 86 -15.60 6.78 15.87
N LEU A 87 -16.79 7.27 16.22
CA LEU A 87 -17.35 8.48 15.64
C LEU A 87 -16.48 9.70 16.00
N LEU A 88 -16.08 9.82 17.27
CA LEU A 88 -15.18 10.87 17.71
C LEU A 88 -13.84 10.80 16.97
N ALA A 89 -13.25 9.61 16.84
CA ALA A 89 -12.02 9.42 16.08
C ALA A 89 -12.19 9.85 14.62
N LEU A 90 -13.31 9.47 13.98
CA LEU A 90 -13.59 9.86 12.59
C LEU A 90 -13.70 11.38 12.43
N VAL A 91 -14.44 12.05 13.31
CA VAL A 91 -14.59 13.51 13.30
C VAL A 91 -13.25 14.20 13.51
N LEU A 92 -12.44 13.73 14.47
CA LEU A 92 -11.10 14.30 14.73
C LEU A 92 -10.16 14.08 13.56
N LEU A 93 -10.15 12.88 12.95
CA LEU A 93 -9.31 12.59 11.78
C LEU A 93 -9.66 13.52 10.61
N LEU A 94 -10.94 13.71 10.32
CA LEU A 94 -11.39 14.60 9.24
C LEU A 94 -11.13 16.07 9.57
N GLY A 95 -11.44 16.50 10.79
CA GLY A 95 -11.25 17.90 11.23
C GLY A 95 -9.78 18.31 11.32
N LEU A 96 -8.90 17.41 11.73
CA LEU A 96 -7.46 17.67 11.89
C LEU A 96 -6.63 17.31 10.64
N LYS A 97 -7.26 17.02 9.48
CA LYS A 97 -6.56 16.67 8.25
C LYS A 97 -5.48 17.68 7.88
N GLY A 98 -5.80 18.97 7.87
CA GLY A 98 -4.87 20.05 7.50
C GLY A 98 -3.63 20.15 8.40
N PHE A 99 -3.72 19.70 9.65
CA PHE A 99 -2.60 19.67 10.60
C PHE A 99 -1.84 18.33 10.59
N SER A 100 -2.28 17.37 9.76
CA SER A 100 -1.67 16.05 9.76
C SER A 100 -0.24 16.08 9.23
N PRO A 101 0.65 15.22 9.79
CA PRO A 101 1.98 15.03 9.22
C PRO A 101 1.95 14.55 7.76
N MET A 102 0.85 13.90 7.33
CA MET A 102 0.62 13.53 5.94
C MET A 102 0.53 14.77 5.03
N GLU A 103 -0.28 15.77 5.42
CA GLU A 103 -0.45 17.00 4.64
C GLU A 103 0.85 17.80 4.56
N GLN A 104 1.58 17.91 5.68
CA GLN A 104 2.89 18.55 5.71
C GLN A 104 3.91 17.90 4.77
N ARG A 105 3.89 16.56 4.65
CA ARG A 105 4.73 15.84 3.68
C ARG A 105 4.31 16.14 2.25
N GLN A 106 3.01 16.23 2.00
CA GLN A 106 2.48 16.53 0.68
C GLN A 106 2.89 17.94 0.23
N MET A 107 2.77 18.93 1.10
CA MET A 107 3.19 20.32 0.81
C MET A 107 4.68 20.36 0.41
N ARG A 108 5.57 19.70 1.14
CA ARG A 108 6.99 19.66 0.77
C ARG A 108 7.25 18.99 -0.59
N SER A 109 6.44 17.99 -0.95
CA SER A 109 6.55 17.38 -2.27
C SER A 109 6.13 18.34 -3.38
N LEU A 110 5.14 19.21 -3.11
CA LEU A 110 4.70 20.26 -4.05
C LEU A 110 5.79 21.31 -4.26
N ASP A 111 6.44 21.77 -3.21
CA ASP A 111 7.55 22.74 -3.29
C ASP A 111 8.69 22.20 -4.19
N SER A 112 9.01 20.92 -4.05
CA SER A 112 10.04 20.29 -4.90
C SER A 112 9.60 20.21 -6.36
N ASN A 113 8.34 19.88 -6.62
CA ASN A 113 7.80 19.82 -7.97
C ASN A 113 7.79 21.20 -8.63
N GLU A 114 7.48 22.25 -7.90
CA GLU A 114 7.49 23.63 -8.40
C GLU A 114 8.89 24.05 -8.85
N LEU A 115 9.92 23.77 -8.04
CA LEU A 115 11.32 24.03 -8.42
C LEU A 115 11.71 23.35 -9.74
N TYR A 116 11.32 22.07 -9.92
CA TYR A 116 11.63 21.36 -11.16
C TYR A 116 10.76 21.82 -12.31
N ARG A 117 9.56 22.30 -12.06
CA ARG A 117 8.70 22.92 -13.06
C ARG A 117 9.34 24.18 -13.63
N GLU A 118 9.84 25.09 -12.81
CA GLU A 118 10.56 26.30 -13.24
C GLU A 118 11.76 25.95 -14.13
N LYS A 119 12.54 24.92 -13.75
CA LYS A 119 13.66 24.46 -14.56
C LYS A 119 13.23 23.85 -15.90
N THR A 120 12.11 23.13 -15.93
CA THR A 120 11.54 22.56 -17.16
C THR A 120 11.04 23.67 -18.07
N GLU A 121 10.34 24.67 -17.53
CA GLU A 121 9.88 25.85 -18.27
C GLU A 121 11.06 26.63 -18.91
N ALA A 122 12.17 26.74 -18.20
CA ALA A 122 13.37 27.42 -18.71
C ALA A 122 13.99 26.70 -19.94
N VAL A 123 13.84 25.37 -20.04
CA VAL A 123 14.38 24.60 -21.18
C VAL A 123 13.34 24.46 -22.29
N MET A 124 12.09 24.13 -21.96
CA MET A 124 11.04 23.82 -22.94
C MET A 124 10.37 25.08 -23.52
N GLY A 125 10.26 26.15 -22.72
CA GLY A 125 9.63 27.40 -23.16
C GLY A 125 8.17 27.20 -23.60
N SER A 126 7.85 27.61 -24.83
CA SER A 126 6.53 27.47 -25.44
C SER A 126 6.12 26.02 -25.73
N ASP A 127 7.07 25.10 -25.77
CA ASP A 127 6.85 23.68 -26.07
C ASP A 127 6.55 22.86 -24.80
N MET A 128 6.44 23.50 -23.65
CA MET A 128 6.06 22.84 -22.40
C MET A 128 4.66 22.22 -22.48
N GLY A 129 4.55 20.97 -22.02
CA GLY A 129 3.31 20.20 -22.11
C GLY A 129 3.18 19.45 -23.45
N TYR A 130 4.27 19.29 -24.18
CA TYR A 130 4.27 18.48 -25.40
C TYR A 130 3.79 17.06 -25.11
N ALA A 131 2.71 16.66 -25.78
CA ALA A 131 2.12 15.34 -25.65
C ALA A 131 2.51 14.48 -26.85
N TYR A 132 3.50 13.63 -26.67
CA TYR A 132 3.88 12.63 -27.69
C TYR A 132 2.78 11.58 -27.85
N ARG A 133 2.38 11.33 -29.10
CA ARG A 133 1.55 10.21 -29.47
C ARG A 133 2.38 9.12 -30.11
N LYS A 134 2.24 7.89 -29.63
CA LYS A 134 3.02 6.75 -30.12
C LYS A 134 2.84 6.59 -31.64
N GLY A 135 3.96 6.70 -32.36
CA GLY A 135 4.01 6.60 -33.83
C GLY A 135 4.01 7.94 -34.56
N GLU A 136 3.92 9.07 -33.86
CA GLU A 136 4.15 10.39 -34.44
C GLU A 136 5.64 10.73 -34.43
N GLU A 137 6.11 11.43 -35.46
CA GLU A 137 7.48 11.94 -35.50
C GLU A 137 7.59 13.21 -34.66
N ILE A 138 8.54 13.20 -33.70
CA ILE A 138 8.76 14.34 -32.82
C ILE A 138 9.52 15.42 -33.62
N PRO A 139 9.06 16.69 -33.64
CA PRO A 139 9.77 17.77 -34.27
C PRO A 139 11.23 17.86 -33.74
N ALA A 140 12.19 18.04 -34.61
CA ALA A 140 13.61 18.03 -34.26
C ALA A 140 13.97 19.03 -33.13
N GLU A 141 13.38 20.23 -33.17
CA GLU A 141 13.56 21.26 -32.14
C GLU A 141 13.02 20.82 -30.78
N VAL A 142 11.85 20.19 -30.73
CA VAL A 142 11.26 19.68 -29.48
C VAL A 142 12.11 18.50 -28.95
N LYS A 143 12.59 17.63 -29.85
CA LYS A 143 13.45 16.49 -29.47
C LYS A 143 14.76 17.00 -28.84
N GLU A 144 15.41 17.98 -29.42
CA GLU A 144 16.62 18.60 -28.86
C GLU A 144 16.38 19.19 -27.47
N LYS A 145 15.26 19.91 -27.27
CA LYS A 145 14.88 20.44 -25.95
C LYS A 145 14.64 19.32 -24.95
N LEU A 146 13.97 18.23 -25.33
CA LEU A 146 13.77 17.07 -24.46
C LEU A 146 15.12 16.40 -24.13
N GLU A 147 16.02 16.20 -25.07
CA GLU A 147 17.35 15.66 -24.81
C GLU A 147 18.12 16.49 -23.79
N ARG A 148 18.11 17.81 -23.94
CA ARG A 148 18.69 18.73 -22.94
C ARG A 148 18.00 18.64 -21.58
N LEU A 149 16.66 18.56 -21.56
CA LEU A 149 15.89 18.43 -20.35
C LEU A 149 16.26 17.16 -19.57
N TYR A 150 16.34 16.01 -20.26
CA TYR A 150 16.67 14.74 -19.63
C TYR A 150 18.12 14.66 -19.16
N THR A 151 19.05 15.29 -19.87
CA THR A 151 20.48 15.26 -19.53
C THR A 151 20.90 16.35 -18.55
N GLU A 152 20.53 17.60 -18.79
CA GLU A 152 21.03 18.76 -18.02
C GLU A 152 20.20 19.04 -16.77
N VAL A 153 18.89 18.78 -16.79
CA VAL A 153 18.00 19.06 -15.64
C VAL A 153 17.77 17.80 -14.80
N TYR A 154 17.39 16.70 -15.43
CA TYR A 154 17.05 15.45 -14.74
C TYR A 154 18.18 14.40 -14.75
N GLY A 155 19.22 14.56 -15.57
CA GLY A 155 20.38 13.70 -15.59
C GLY A 155 21.43 14.00 -14.52
N VAL A 156 21.39 15.21 -13.94
CA VAL A 156 22.36 15.65 -12.92
C VAL A 156 21.90 15.31 -11.51
N PRO A 157 22.82 15.24 -10.52
CA PRO A 157 22.46 14.98 -9.13
C PRO A 157 21.46 15.99 -8.58
N GLY A 158 20.33 15.48 -8.12
CA GLY A 158 19.32 16.29 -7.43
C GLY A 158 19.74 16.70 -6.02
N PRO A 159 18.87 17.43 -5.29
CA PRO A 159 19.17 17.96 -3.95
C PRO A 159 19.53 16.86 -2.91
N TYR A 160 19.20 15.62 -3.17
CA TYR A 160 19.55 14.45 -2.31
C TYR A 160 20.82 13.70 -2.80
N LYS A 161 21.66 14.31 -3.64
CA LYS A 161 22.90 13.75 -4.20
C LYS A 161 22.72 12.49 -5.07
N LEU A 162 21.50 12.11 -5.41
CA LEU A 162 21.23 11.04 -6.37
C LEU A 162 20.91 11.66 -7.73
N PRO A 163 21.54 11.21 -8.81
CA PRO A 163 21.13 11.61 -10.15
C PRO A 163 19.70 11.16 -10.39
N LEU A 164 18.86 12.03 -10.95
CA LEU A 164 17.47 11.70 -11.19
C LEU A 164 17.34 10.63 -12.26
N LEU A 165 17.86 10.87 -13.46
CA LEU A 165 17.84 9.92 -14.58
C LEU A 165 19.24 9.54 -15.10
N GLY A 166 20.29 10.21 -14.66
CA GLY A 166 21.63 10.10 -15.22
C GLY A 166 22.19 8.67 -15.28
N ASP A 167 22.03 7.91 -14.17
CA ASP A 167 22.45 6.52 -14.12
C ASP A 167 21.60 5.57 -15.00
N MET A 168 20.33 5.87 -15.26
CA MET A 168 19.52 5.14 -16.24
C MET A 168 19.98 5.46 -17.68
N ILE A 169 20.25 6.75 -17.94
CA ILE A 169 20.74 7.19 -19.25
C ILE A 169 22.10 6.54 -19.58
N GLU A 170 22.98 6.46 -18.58
CA GLU A 170 24.28 5.79 -18.71
C GLU A 170 24.14 4.29 -19.02
N LYS A 171 23.19 3.60 -18.37
CA LYS A 171 22.98 2.15 -18.54
C LYS A 171 22.22 1.80 -19.81
N PHE A 172 21.17 2.52 -20.14
CA PHE A 172 20.21 2.14 -21.20
C PHE A 172 20.28 3.03 -22.44
N GLY A 173 20.97 4.17 -22.36
CA GLY A 173 20.98 5.20 -23.40
C GLY A 173 19.84 6.20 -23.27
N LEU A 174 20.08 7.43 -23.74
CA LEU A 174 19.13 8.54 -23.61
C LEU A 174 17.80 8.26 -24.31
N GLU A 175 17.85 7.77 -25.56
CA GLU A 175 16.65 7.50 -26.37
C GLU A 175 15.74 6.46 -25.70
N ALA A 176 16.31 5.35 -25.20
CA ALA A 176 15.54 4.31 -24.53
C ALA A 176 14.87 4.83 -23.23
N VAL A 177 15.54 5.73 -22.51
CA VAL A 177 14.96 6.36 -21.32
C VAL A 177 13.84 7.33 -21.69
N MET A 178 14.02 8.17 -22.70
CA MET A 178 12.98 9.07 -23.19
C MET A 178 11.75 8.30 -23.68
N GLU A 179 11.96 7.23 -24.46
CA GLU A 179 10.88 6.36 -24.93
C GLU A 179 10.14 5.70 -23.76
N ALA A 180 10.84 5.17 -22.76
CA ALA A 180 10.25 4.55 -21.57
C ALA A 180 9.35 5.54 -20.79
N TYR A 181 9.70 6.81 -20.78
CA TYR A 181 8.88 7.89 -20.19
C TYR A 181 7.85 8.47 -21.17
N GLY A 182 7.80 8.01 -22.42
CA GLY A 182 6.88 8.50 -23.44
C GLY A 182 7.20 9.94 -23.86
N TYR A 183 8.48 10.31 -23.88
CA TYR A 183 8.96 11.65 -24.22
C TYR A 183 8.25 12.78 -23.46
N THR A 184 7.87 12.52 -22.21
CA THR A 184 7.19 13.52 -21.38
C THR A 184 8.16 14.57 -20.86
N ASP A 185 7.68 15.80 -20.73
CA ASP A 185 8.35 16.88 -20.03
C ASP A 185 7.74 17.15 -18.63
N ALA A 186 6.77 16.32 -18.20
CA ALA A 186 6.04 16.49 -16.94
C ALA A 186 6.97 16.30 -15.72
N PRO A 187 7.23 17.35 -14.92
CA PRO A 187 8.12 17.30 -13.77
C PRO A 187 7.73 16.23 -12.75
N GLU A 188 6.42 16.05 -12.51
CA GLU A 188 5.87 15.07 -11.56
C GLU A 188 6.14 13.61 -11.97
N GLN A 189 6.43 13.36 -13.24
CA GLN A 189 6.87 12.05 -13.71
C GLN A 189 8.38 11.92 -13.64
N LEU A 190 9.11 12.90 -14.16
CA LEU A 190 10.57 12.87 -14.27
C LEU A 190 11.27 12.95 -12.91
N TYR A 191 10.69 13.68 -11.94
CA TYR A 191 11.20 13.76 -10.56
C TYR A 191 10.74 12.60 -9.67
N ASN A 192 9.87 11.71 -10.16
CA ASN A 192 9.25 10.66 -9.35
C ASN A 192 10.19 9.46 -9.15
N ALA A 193 10.79 9.36 -7.96
CA ALA A 193 11.71 8.27 -7.63
C ALA A 193 11.06 6.86 -7.73
N ARG A 194 9.75 6.73 -7.47
CA ARG A 194 9.03 5.45 -7.60
C ARG A 194 8.86 5.07 -9.06
N LEU A 195 8.46 6.03 -9.89
CA LEU A 195 8.33 5.82 -11.33
C LEU A 195 9.68 5.48 -11.94
N LYS A 196 10.75 6.17 -11.54
CA LYS A 196 12.13 5.88 -11.97
C LYS A 196 12.51 4.43 -11.70
N LYS A 197 12.30 3.95 -10.48
CA LYS A 197 12.59 2.56 -10.11
C LYS A 197 11.80 1.57 -10.97
N LEU A 198 10.52 1.86 -11.21
CA LEU A 198 9.66 1.03 -12.05
C LEU A 198 10.15 1.01 -13.51
N LYS A 199 10.45 2.18 -14.08
CA LYS A 199 10.96 2.31 -15.45
C LYS A 199 12.33 1.63 -15.66
N CYS A 200 13.20 1.69 -14.66
CA CYS A 200 14.47 0.97 -14.68
C CYS A 200 14.25 -0.56 -14.78
N LEU A 201 13.31 -1.11 -14.01
CA LEU A 201 12.97 -2.53 -14.09
C LEU A 201 12.26 -2.89 -15.40
N GLU A 202 11.41 -2.01 -15.91
CA GLU A 202 10.74 -2.20 -17.20
C GLU A 202 11.75 -2.30 -18.33
N LEU A 203 12.75 -1.40 -18.39
CA LEU A 203 13.82 -1.43 -19.37
C LEU A 203 14.68 -2.70 -19.25
N ASN A 204 15.04 -3.10 -18.03
CA ASN A 204 15.71 -4.39 -17.83
C ASN A 204 14.87 -5.57 -18.32
N TRP A 205 13.56 -5.58 -18.01
CA TRP A 205 12.64 -6.65 -18.37
C TRP A 205 12.47 -6.81 -19.87
N GLN A 206 12.43 -5.69 -20.60
CA GLN A 206 12.30 -5.72 -22.06
C GLN A 206 13.44 -6.47 -22.74
N GLN A 207 14.66 -6.40 -22.18
CA GLN A 207 15.87 -7.05 -22.69
C GLN A 207 15.97 -8.54 -22.33
N LYS A 208 15.06 -9.08 -21.48
CA LYS A 208 15.13 -10.46 -21.01
C LYS A 208 14.53 -11.45 -21.99
N ASP A 209 15.08 -12.65 -21.98
CA ASP A 209 14.58 -13.80 -22.72
C ASP A 209 13.26 -14.32 -22.14
N PHE A 210 12.63 -15.24 -22.86
CA PHE A 210 11.36 -15.83 -22.46
C PHE A 210 11.44 -16.58 -21.11
N LEU A 211 12.53 -17.32 -20.86
CA LEU A 211 12.67 -18.10 -19.65
C LEU A 211 12.79 -17.18 -18.42
N THR A 212 13.60 -16.13 -18.51
CA THR A 212 13.71 -15.12 -17.47
C THR A 212 12.38 -14.41 -17.22
N LYS A 213 11.60 -14.12 -18.26
CA LYS A 213 10.25 -13.55 -18.10
C LYS A 213 9.27 -14.51 -17.42
N MET A 214 9.44 -15.82 -17.60
CA MET A 214 8.61 -16.80 -16.91
C MET A 214 8.97 -16.96 -15.43
N LEU A 215 10.26 -16.90 -15.07
CA LEU A 215 10.79 -17.22 -13.73
C LEU A 215 11.20 -15.99 -12.90
N GLY A 216 11.38 -14.84 -13.55
CA GLY A 216 11.90 -13.62 -12.94
C GLY A 216 13.41 -13.46 -13.07
N PHE A 217 13.93 -12.31 -12.66
CA PHE A 217 15.37 -12.03 -12.69
C PHE A 217 15.91 -11.74 -11.27
N GLU A 218 17.22 -11.83 -11.11
CA GLU A 218 17.88 -11.64 -9.83
C GLU A 218 17.79 -10.18 -9.33
N TYR A 219 17.71 -10.04 -8.02
CA TYR A 219 17.66 -8.73 -7.36
C TYR A 219 18.86 -7.83 -7.70
N ALA A 220 20.03 -8.44 -7.94
CA ALA A 220 21.24 -7.72 -8.35
C ALA A 220 21.05 -6.95 -9.66
N GLU A 221 20.20 -7.41 -10.57
CA GLU A 221 19.91 -6.74 -11.83
C GLU A 221 19.13 -5.43 -11.69
N ALA A 222 18.48 -5.24 -10.56
CA ALA A 222 17.86 -3.96 -10.18
C ALA A 222 18.91 -2.92 -9.72
N THR A 223 20.20 -3.24 -9.76
CA THR A 223 21.27 -2.33 -9.35
C THR A 223 21.90 -1.65 -10.58
N VAL A 224 22.02 -0.34 -10.51
CA VAL A 224 22.68 0.50 -11.52
C VAL A 224 23.66 1.41 -10.79
N ASN A 225 24.95 1.38 -11.17
CA ASN A 225 26.01 2.19 -10.58
C ASN A 225 26.04 2.13 -9.04
N GLY A 226 25.81 0.95 -8.46
CA GLY A 226 25.73 0.75 -7.01
C GLY A 226 24.42 1.19 -6.34
N ASN A 227 23.51 1.82 -7.06
CA ASN A 227 22.20 2.21 -6.57
C ASN A 227 21.17 1.11 -6.84
N ILE A 228 20.43 0.74 -5.80
CA ILE A 228 19.37 -0.28 -5.87
C ILE A 228 18.04 0.34 -6.29
N TYR A 229 17.52 -0.10 -7.43
CA TYR A 229 16.24 0.33 -7.99
C TYR A 229 15.10 -0.62 -7.61
N ASP A 230 15.09 -1.11 -6.37
CA ASP A 230 13.99 -1.94 -5.86
C ASP A 230 12.67 -1.16 -5.88
N PRO A 231 11.64 -1.62 -6.61
CA PRO A 231 10.38 -0.92 -6.70
C PRO A 231 9.68 -0.93 -5.34
N GLU A 232 9.01 0.18 -5.02
CA GLU A 232 8.28 0.25 -3.77
C GLU A 232 6.99 -0.57 -3.84
N ASN A 233 6.32 -0.61 -5.00
CA ASN A 233 5.09 -1.37 -5.21
C ASN A 233 5.37 -2.86 -5.33
N ASP A 234 4.66 -3.69 -4.53
CA ASP A 234 4.92 -5.13 -4.50
C ASP A 234 4.45 -5.87 -5.75
N PHE A 235 3.31 -5.51 -6.35
CA PHE A 235 2.82 -6.26 -7.51
C PHE A 235 3.73 -6.19 -8.74
N PRO A 236 4.21 -5.01 -9.18
CA PRO A 236 5.24 -4.96 -10.21
C PRO A 236 6.52 -5.71 -9.81
N ALA A 237 6.94 -5.58 -8.55
CA ALA A 237 8.11 -6.29 -8.06
C ALA A 237 7.96 -7.82 -8.11
N LEU A 238 6.79 -8.35 -7.76
CA LEU A 238 6.50 -9.77 -7.88
C LEU A 238 6.63 -10.22 -9.34
N LEU A 239 6.14 -9.42 -10.30
CA LEU A 239 6.28 -9.73 -11.71
C LEU A 239 7.75 -9.79 -12.14
N TYR A 240 8.54 -8.79 -11.79
CA TYR A 240 9.94 -8.73 -12.24
C TYR A 240 10.85 -9.75 -11.56
N TYR A 241 10.69 -9.96 -10.24
CA TYR A 241 11.56 -10.86 -9.49
C TYR A 241 11.15 -12.34 -9.50
N TYR A 242 9.86 -12.63 -9.72
CA TYR A 242 9.35 -14.01 -9.73
C TYR A 242 8.73 -14.42 -11.06
N GLY A 243 8.75 -13.55 -12.05
CA GLY A 243 8.22 -13.79 -13.39
C GLY A 243 6.70 -13.97 -13.43
N TYR A 244 6.22 -14.32 -14.60
CA TYR A 244 4.78 -14.58 -14.80
C TYR A 244 4.27 -15.74 -13.93
N LEU A 245 5.08 -16.79 -13.74
CA LEU A 245 4.68 -17.95 -12.93
C LEU A 245 4.55 -17.58 -11.45
N GLY A 246 5.58 -16.97 -10.86
CA GLY A 246 5.54 -16.61 -9.44
C GLY A 246 4.52 -15.53 -9.13
N ALA A 247 4.41 -14.49 -9.95
CA ALA A 247 3.38 -13.47 -9.82
C ALA A 247 1.97 -14.06 -9.96
N GLY A 248 1.75 -14.96 -10.95
CA GLY A 248 0.49 -15.65 -11.16
C GLY A 248 0.08 -16.51 -9.96
N LEU A 249 1.00 -17.32 -9.44
CA LEU A 249 0.76 -18.15 -8.25
C LEU A 249 0.41 -17.28 -7.03
N TYR A 250 1.09 -16.15 -6.86
CA TYR A 250 0.81 -15.24 -5.76
C TYR A 250 -0.57 -14.59 -5.88
N LEU A 251 -0.95 -14.16 -7.07
CA LEU A 251 -2.29 -13.61 -7.34
C LEU A 251 -3.38 -14.66 -7.12
N LEU A 252 -3.17 -15.89 -7.55
CA LEU A 252 -4.10 -17.00 -7.30
C LEU A 252 -4.23 -17.28 -5.80
N PHE A 253 -3.13 -17.25 -5.06
CA PHE A 253 -3.14 -17.39 -3.60
C PHE A 253 -3.99 -16.28 -2.95
N ALA A 254 -3.78 -15.02 -3.28
CA ALA A 254 -4.58 -13.91 -2.74
C ALA A 254 -6.07 -14.02 -3.15
N ALA A 255 -6.33 -14.33 -4.42
CA ALA A 255 -7.67 -14.52 -4.95
C ALA A 255 -8.45 -15.65 -4.27
N TYR A 256 -7.77 -16.71 -3.85
CA TYR A 256 -8.39 -17.81 -3.11
C TYR A 256 -9.09 -17.35 -1.83
N PHE A 257 -8.45 -16.46 -1.03
CA PHE A 257 -9.06 -15.94 0.21
C PHE A 257 -10.25 -15.04 -0.08
N VAL A 258 -10.15 -14.17 -1.09
CA VAL A 258 -11.26 -13.31 -1.55
C VAL A 258 -12.43 -14.18 -2.00
N PHE A 259 -12.16 -15.15 -2.87
CA PHE A 259 -13.19 -16.06 -3.38
C PHE A 259 -13.86 -16.86 -2.25
N SER A 260 -13.07 -17.38 -1.30
CA SER A 260 -13.58 -18.12 -0.15
C SER A 260 -14.50 -17.27 0.72
N ALA A 261 -14.13 -16.01 0.96
CA ALA A 261 -14.96 -15.05 1.71
C ALA A 261 -16.26 -14.71 0.96
N LEU A 262 -16.17 -14.42 -0.34
CA LEU A 262 -17.36 -14.16 -1.18
C LEU A 262 -18.29 -15.38 -1.23
N ARG A 263 -17.76 -16.57 -1.45
CA ARG A 263 -18.55 -17.82 -1.45
C ARG A 263 -19.27 -18.03 -0.10
N ALA A 264 -18.58 -17.75 1.01
CA ALA A 264 -19.19 -17.84 2.34
C ALA A 264 -20.30 -16.79 2.53
N LEU A 265 -20.10 -15.57 2.03
CA LEU A 265 -21.11 -14.50 2.05
C LEU A 265 -22.36 -14.89 1.27
N PHE A 266 -22.22 -15.41 0.05
CA PHE A 266 -23.35 -15.85 -0.77
C PHE A 266 -24.11 -17.04 -0.14
N ARG A 267 -23.39 -17.94 0.53
CA ARG A 267 -24.03 -19.11 1.18
C ARG A 267 -24.76 -18.78 2.48
N ARG A 268 -24.23 -17.84 3.28
CA ARG A 268 -24.75 -17.52 4.61
C ARG A 268 -25.56 -16.23 4.66
N GLY A 269 -25.53 -15.47 3.57
CA GLY A 269 -26.22 -14.19 3.46
C GLY A 269 -25.73 -13.13 4.46
N PRO A 270 -26.60 -12.17 4.82
CA PRO A 270 -26.25 -11.04 5.69
C PRO A 270 -25.73 -11.45 7.08
N GLY A 271 -26.11 -12.62 7.60
CA GLY A 271 -25.65 -13.14 8.90
C GLY A 271 -24.15 -13.50 8.94
N PHE A 272 -23.49 -13.57 7.77
CA PHE A 272 -22.05 -13.77 7.68
C PHE A 272 -21.25 -12.49 7.99
N VAL A 273 -21.85 -11.30 7.85
CA VAL A 273 -21.21 -10.01 8.09
C VAL A 273 -21.09 -9.74 9.58
N THR A 274 -20.12 -10.40 10.20
CA THR A 274 -19.81 -10.25 11.64
C THR A 274 -18.70 -9.21 11.85
N LEU A 275 -18.51 -8.78 13.10
CA LEU A 275 -17.40 -7.91 13.48
C LEU A 275 -16.04 -8.57 13.19
N GLU A 276 -15.95 -9.87 13.40
CA GLU A 276 -14.75 -10.67 13.16
C GLU A 276 -14.38 -10.73 11.68
N LEU A 277 -15.37 -11.01 10.84
CA LEU A 277 -15.18 -10.98 9.40
C LEU A 277 -14.77 -9.59 8.92
N GLY A 278 -15.45 -8.56 9.41
CA GLY A 278 -15.17 -7.17 9.01
C GLY A 278 -13.77 -6.74 9.40
N ALA A 279 -13.30 -7.05 10.60
CA ALA A 279 -11.93 -6.76 11.03
C ALA A 279 -10.89 -7.53 10.20
N ALA A 280 -11.13 -8.82 9.92
CA ALA A 280 -10.25 -9.63 9.08
C ALA A 280 -10.22 -9.13 7.63
N ALA A 281 -11.37 -8.74 7.07
CA ALA A 281 -11.48 -8.19 5.73
C ALA A 281 -10.75 -6.83 5.62
N LEU A 282 -10.92 -5.92 6.57
CA LEU A 282 -10.20 -4.65 6.62
C LEU A 282 -8.68 -4.89 6.67
N MET A 283 -8.22 -5.77 7.55
CA MET A 283 -6.80 -6.12 7.66
C MET A 283 -6.26 -6.66 6.33
N PHE A 284 -6.98 -7.56 5.66
CA PHE A 284 -6.59 -8.15 4.38
C PHE A 284 -6.59 -7.12 3.24
N CYS A 285 -7.62 -6.27 3.18
CA CYS A 285 -7.70 -5.19 2.19
C CYS A 285 -6.56 -4.18 2.37
N TYR A 286 -6.19 -3.85 3.61
CA TYR A 286 -5.06 -2.95 3.87
C TYR A 286 -3.74 -3.55 3.46
N ALA A 287 -3.55 -4.86 3.63
CA ALA A 287 -2.34 -5.55 3.15
C ALA A 287 -2.22 -5.45 1.62
N LEU A 288 -3.29 -5.75 0.88
CA LEU A 288 -3.30 -5.63 -0.59
C LEU A 288 -3.18 -4.18 -1.06
N GLY A 289 -3.88 -3.25 -0.40
CA GLY A 289 -3.76 -1.82 -0.68
C GLY A 289 -2.36 -1.30 -0.41
N ALA A 290 -1.73 -1.71 0.69
CA ALA A 290 -0.35 -1.36 0.99
C ALA A 290 0.60 -1.93 -0.08
N ALA A 291 0.41 -3.18 -0.52
CA ALA A 291 1.19 -3.81 -1.57
C ALA A 291 1.12 -3.03 -2.89
N GLN A 292 -0.07 -2.51 -3.24
CA GLN A 292 -0.28 -1.74 -4.46
C GLN A 292 0.28 -0.31 -4.40
N PHE A 293 0.03 0.41 -3.31
CA PHE A 293 0.29 1.85 -3.25
C PHE A 293 1.57 2.22 -2.50
N SER A 294 1.98 1.42 -1.54
CA SER A 294 3.08 1.69 -0.63
C SER A 294 4.21 0.69 -0.75
N GLY A 295 3.88 -0.54 -1.10
CA GLY A 295 4.79 -1.67 -1.25
C GLY A 295 5.41 -2.17 0.04
N GLN A 296 6.39 -3.05 -0.11
CA GLN A 296 7.14 -3.67 1.00
C GLN A 296 6.28 -4.46 1.99
N THR A 297 5.09 -4.90 1.56
CA THR A 297 4.14 -5.65 2.39
C THR A 297 4.25 -7.15 2.15
N LEU A 298 4.36 -7.56 0.89
CA LEU A 298 4.33 -8.97 0.49
C LEU A 298 5.72 -9.59 0.41
N ARG A 299 6.75 -8.78 0.20
CA ARG A 299 8.15 -9.21 0.01
C ARG A 299 9.02 -9.08 1.27
N LYS A 300 8.63 -8.25 2.23
CA LYS A 300 9.38 -8.06 3.48
C LYS A 300 8.85 -9.02 4.55
N PRO A 301 9.68 -9.97 5.07
CA PRO A 301 9.23 -10.99 6.02
C PRO A 301 8.58 -10.41 7.29
N ASN A 302 9.12 -9.29 7.80
CA ASN A 302 8.61 -8.60 8.99
C ASN A 302 7.24 -7.95 8.78
N VAL A 303 6.77 -7.79 7.54
CA VAL A 303 5.43 -7.28 7.22
C VAL A 303 4.54 -8.38 6.68
N CYS A 304 5.08 -9.30 5.87
CA CYS A 304 4.35 -10.42 5.26
C CYS A 304 3.71 -11.34 6.31
N VAL A 305 4.29 -11.47 7.50
CA VAL A 305 3.69 -12.24 8.61
C VAL A 305 2.32 -11.69 9.02
N TYR A 306 2.10 -10.37 8.96
CA TYR A 306 0.80 -9.76 9.26
C TYR A 306 -0.21 -9.97 8.13
N PHE A 307 0.26 -10.00 6.87
CA PHE A 307 -0.59 -10.42 5.75
C PHE A 307 -1.03 -11.88 5.90
N SER A 308 -0.12 -12.77 6.28
CA SER A 308 -0.44 -14.18 6.53
C SER A 308 -1.45 -14.34 7.66
N LEU A 309 -1.32 -13.53 8.72
CA LEU A 309 -2.31 -13.48 9.80
C LEU A 309 -3.69 -13.00 9.30
N ALA A 310 -3.72 -11.95 8.47
CA ALA A 310 -4.96 -11.46 7.88
C ALA A 310 -5.65 -12.53 7.01
N ALA A 311 -4.87 -13.22 6.18
CA ALA A 311 -5.36 -14.32 5.34
C ALA A 311 -5.91 -15.48 6.20
N ALA A 312 -5.19 -15.87 7.26
CA ALA A 312 -5.62 -16.92 8.17
C ALA A 312 -6.92 -16.55 8.92
N MET A 313 -7.04 -15.32 9.40
CA MET A 313 -8.27 -14.81 10.04
C MET A 313 -9.44 -14.84 9.06
N LEU A 314 -9.24 -14.36 7.83
CA LEU A 314 -10.27 -14.35 6.79
C LEU A 314 -10.70 -15.77 6.41
N TRP A 315 -9.73 -16.69 6.28
CA TRP A 315 -10.00 -18.11 6.01
C TRP A 315 -10.80 -18.76 7.14
N GLN A 316 -10.43 -18.53 8.40
CA GLN A 316 -11.13 -19.06 9.57
C GLN A 316 -12.59 -18.61 9.63
N GLN A 317 -12.89 -17.34 9.29
CA GLN A 317 -14.25 -16.86 9.23
C GLN A 317 -15.03 -17.49 8.07
N SER A 318 -14.37 -17.73 6.95
CA SER A 318 -14.99 -18.35 5.75
C SER A 318 -15.26 -19.84 5.95
N HIS A 319 -14.47 -20.53 6.78
CA HIS A 319 -14.53 -21.97 7.04
C HIS A 319 -14.68 -22.25 8.56
N PRO A 320 -15.81 -21.90 9.20
CA PRO A 320 -15.97 -22.18 10.62
C PRO A 320 -15.94 -23.68 10.83
N VAL A 321 -15.06 -24.11 11.72
CA VAL A 321 -15.07 -25.49 12.22
C VAL A 321 -16.40 -25.72 12.93
N VAL A 322 -17.22 -26.60 12.41
CA VAL A 322 -18.38 -27.10 13.13
C VAL A 322 -17.83 -27.88 14.33
N ARG A 323 -17.64 -27.18 15.45
CA ARG A 323 -17.42 -27.86 16.72
C ARG A 323 -18.72 -28.58 17.05
N ASN A 324 -18.80 -29.85 16.70
CA ASN A 324 -19.73 -30.75 17.36
C ASN A 324 -19.35 -30.73 18.84
N ARG A 325 -19.94 -29.79 19.61
CA ARG A 325 -19.95 -29.95 21.06
C ARG A 325 -20.68 -31.27 21.27
N PRO A 326 -20.05 -32.30 21.90
CA PRO A 326 -20.82 -33.44 22.33
C PRO A 326 -21.99 -32.84 23.11
N GLN A 327 -23.22 -33.19 22.74
CA GLN A 327 -24.39 -32.90 23.55
C GLN A 327 -24.12 -33.56 24.89
N VAL A 328 -23.64 -32.76 25.85
CA VAL A 328 -23.61 -33.20 27.24
C VAL A 328 -25.09 -33.39 27.59
N ASP A 329 -25.48 -34.64 27.61
CA ASP A 329 -26.84 -35.06 27.91
C ASP A 329 -27.17 -34.45 29.27
N ARG A 330 -28.05 -33.43 29.28
CA ARG A 330 -28.46 -32.72 30.52
C ARG A 330 -29.10 -33.68 31.55
N LYS A 331 -29.38 -34.92 31.17
CA LYS A 331 -29.86 -35.98 32.05
C LYS A 331 -28.80 -36.51 33.01
N SER A 332 -27.50 -36.47 32.66
CA SER A 332 -26.42 -36.93 33.52
C SER A 332 -26.01 -35.99 34.64
N VAL A 333 -26.38 -34.69 34.54
CA VAL A 333 -26.02 -33.69 35.56
C VAL A 333 -27.03 -33.67 36.73
N VAL A 334 -28.22 -34.24 36.57
CA VAL A 334 -29.24 -34.29 37.61
C VAL A 334 -28.96 -35.41 38.66
N PHE A 335 -28.15 -36.40 38.31
CA PHE A 335 -27.85 -37.53 39.23
C PHE A 335 -26.78 -37.18 40.29
N LEU A 336 -25.95 -36.16 40.09
CA LEU A 336 -24.91 -35.78 41.05
C LEU A 336 -25.30 -34.72 42.07
N LYS A 337 -26.57 -34.30 42.10
CA LYS A 337 -27.11 -33.38 43.14
C LYS A 337 -27.93 -34.08 44.20
N LYS A 338 -27.94 -35.42 44.26
CA LYS A 338 -28.69 -36.19 45.25
C LYS A 338 -27.81 -37.19 46.02
N ILE A 339 -26.52 -36.95 46.18
CA ILE A 339 -25.68 -37.64 47.16
C ILE A 339 -25.09 -36.59 48.09
#